data_383ffbf24dd6335373fd4ed9c7d11eb7
#
_entry.id   383ffbf24dd6335373fd4ed9c7d11eb7
#
_cell.length_a   1.000
_cell.length_b   1.000
_cell.length_c   1.000
_cell.angle_alpha   90.00
_cell.angle_beta   90.00
_cell.angle_gamma   90.00
#
_symmetry.space_group_name_H-M   'P 1'
#
loop_
_entity.id
_entity.type
_entity.pdbx_description
1 polymer ?
#
loop_
_entity_poly.entity_id
_entity_poly.type
_entity_poly.pdbx_seq_one_letter_code
_entity_poly.pdbx_strand_id
1 'polypeptide(L)'
;MCIRDRSFSLDGGRIFVCDAESDDDLKRIIAAVRQDGRWTLYVGTAGMADNMMELEKPTLPSFGVVASISSVANEQMHYCERAGYAMVKVPVAQLMTGTARPEEYRDMAVEYLKSGRDTILLTDTAYDRELIELSQEVGEKSGMDLTEVGDYVRSLIGRMAKEVLDSVEVSGVYLTGGDTALGMLMNIGADGSEILAEILVGVPLVRVKGGACEGLKLVTKAGAFGTEDAAAFAMRKIKERGGI
;
A
#
# COMPACT_ATOMS: atom_id res chain seq x y z
N MET A 1 21.09 19.42 22.79
CA MET A 1 20.83 18.17 23.55
C MET A 1 20.58 17.10 22.51
N CYS A 2 21.45 16.11 22.43
CA CYS A 2 21.38 15.09 21.36
C CYS A 2 20.40 13.98 21.75
N ILE A 3 19.42 13.66 20.90
CA ILE A 3 18.32 12.69 21.16
C ILE A 3 18.81 11.22 21.02
N ARG A 4 20.09 10.96 21.09
CA ARG A 4 20.63 9.59 21.06
C ARG A 4 20.33 8.76 22.32
N ASP A 5 19.82 9.40 23.38
CA ASP A 5 19.48 8.72 24.62
C ASP A 5 17.99 8.39 24.69
N ARG A 6 17.64 7.16 25.09
CA ARG A 6 16.29 6.61 25.05
C ARG A 6 15.30 7.23 26.04
N SER A 7 15.73 8.17 26.86
CA SER A 7 14.91 8.91 27.82
C SER A 7 15.01 10.41 27.59
N PHE A 8 13.95 11.03 27.13
CA PHE A 8 13.84 12.47 26.97
C PHE A 8 13.07 13.04 28.17
N SER A 9 13.68 13.92 28.96
CA SER A 9 13.06 14.62 30.10
C SER A 9 13.09 16.12 29.92
N LEU A 10 11.95 16.78 30.18
CA LEU A 10 11.78 18.24 30.13
C LEU A 10 11.89 18.86 31.51
N ASP A 11 12.94 18.55 32.24
CA ASP A 11 13.13 19.04 33.61
C ASP A 11 13.39 20.56 33.68
N GLY A 12 12.39 21.29 34.19
CA GLY A 12 12.53 22.67 34.72
C GLY A 12 12.77 23.80 33.71
N GLY A 13 12.99 23.52 32.43
CA GLY A 13 13.27 24.54 31.41
C GLY A 13 12.00 25.20 30.84
N ARG A 14 12.17 26.43 30.32
CA ARG A 14 11.12 27.14 29.57
C ARG A 14 11.32 27.08 28.06
N ILE A 15 12.56 26.88 27.62
CA ILE A 15 12.96 26.80 26.21
C ILE A 15 13.85 25.58 26.06
N PHE A 16 13.45 24.71 25.13
CA PHE A 16 14.20 23.51 24.77
C PHE A 16 14.59 23.59 23.29
N VAL A 17 15.86 23.34 23.01
CA VAL A 17 16.39 23.21 21.65
C VAL A 17 16.76 21.75 21.46
N CYS A 18 16.11 21.11 20.49
CA CYS A 18 16.26 19.69 20.22
C CYS A 18 16.76 19.50 18.79
N ASP A 19 17.80 18.70 18.62
CA ASP A 19 18.25 18.25 17.31
C ASP A 19 17.46 17.01 16.87
N ALA A 20 17.12 16.92 15.59
CA ALA A 20 16.46 15.78 14.98
C ALA A 20 17.13 15.47 13.62
N GLU A 21 17.46 14.21 13.40
CA GLU A 21 18.04 13.71 12.15
C GLU A 21 17.02 12.93 11.31
N SER A 22 15.86 12.60 11.90
CA SER A 22 14.81 11.80 11.28
C SER A 22 13.42 12.22 11.75
N ASP A 23 12.40 11.79 11.01
CA ASP A 23 10.99 11.93 11.40
C ASP A 23 10.68 11.21 12.72
N ASP A 24 11.33 10.08 12.98
CA ASP A 24 11.17 9.37 14.24
C ASP A 24 11.68 10.19 15.44
N ASP A 25 12.74 10.96 15.28
CA ASP A 25 13.22 11.86 16.32
C ASP A 25 12.23 13.00 16.57
N LEU A 26 11.67 13.58 15.50
CA LEU A 26 10.61 14.59 15.62
C LEU A 26 9.38 14.03 16.35
N LYS A 27 8.94 12.82 16.01
CA LYS A 27 7.83 12.15 16.69
C LYS A 27 8.10 11.92 18.18
N ARG A 28 9.31 11.51 18.54
CA ARG A 28 9.73 11.34 19.95
C ARG A 28 9.72 12.65 20.72
N ILE A 29 10.22 13.75 20.13
CA ILE A 29 10.17 15.08 20.72
C ILE A 29 8.71 15.48 20.97
N ILE A 30 7.86 15.38 19.98
CA ILE A 30 6.45 15.74 20.08
C ILE A 30 5.74 14.90 21.15
N ALA A 31 5.99 13.60 21.19
CA ALA A 31 5.41 12.70 22.19
C ALA A 31 5.83 13.07 23.61
N ALA A 32 7.12 13.36 23.84
CA ALA A 32 7.63 13.76 25.15
C ALA A 32 7.03 15.08 25.61
N VAL A 33 6.92 16.07 24.72
CA VAL A 33 6.30 17.37 25.04
C VAL A 33 4.82 17.22 25.37
N ARG A 34 4.09 16.34 24.68
CA ARG A 34 2.67 16.06 24.96
C ARG A 34 2.46 15.36 26.32
N GLN A 35 3.36 14.45 26.70
CA GLN A 35 3.32 13.77 28.00
C GLN A 35 3.54 14.74 29.16
N ASP A 36 4.31 15.81 28.97
CA ASP A 36 4.53 16.86 29.97
C ASP A 36 3.26 17.67 30.28
N GLY A 37 2.29 17.73 29.36
CA GLY A 37 0.95 18.33 29.56
C GLY A 37 0.93 19.87 29.68
N ARG A 38 2.07 20.55 29.62
CA ARG A 38 2.15 22.01 29.61
C ARG A 38 1.81 22.59 28.26
N TRP A 39 1.18 23.78 28.24
CA TRP A 39 1.04 24.51 26.98
C TRP A 39 2.42 24.78 26.37
N THR A 40 2.60 24.42 25.12
CA THR A 40 3.88 24.50 24.44
C THR A 40 3.74 25.11 23.06
N LEU A 41 4.57 26.09 22.75
CA LEU A 41 4.74 26.63 21.39
C LEU A 41 5.86 25.87 20.70
N TYR A 42 5.52 25.17 19.62
CA TYR A 42 6.50 24.51 18.77
C TYR A 42 7.04 25.51 17.73
N VAL A 43 8.36 25.53 17.58
CA VAL A 43 9.06 26.30 16.55
C VAL A 43 9.96 25.35 15.79
N GLY A 44 9.70 25.16 14.50
CA GLY A 44 10.44 24.21 13.67
C GLY A 44 10.16 24.39 12.18
N THR A 45 10.71 23.49 11.37
CA THR A 45 10.47 23.41 9.92
C THR A 45 9.12 22.77 9.62
N ALA A 46 8.75 22.71 8.31
CA ALA A 46 7.55 22.00 7.84
C ALA A 46 7.49 20.55 8.36
N GLY A 47 8.64 19.85 8.43
CA GLY A 47 8.70 18.49 8.96
C GLY A 47 8.19 18.35 10.41
N MET A 48 8.38 19.37 11.26
CA MET A 48 7.78 19.36 12.60
C MET A 48 6.24 19.39 12.52
N ALA A 49 5.69 20.27 11.70
CA ALA A 49 4.24 20.38 11.52
C ALA A 49 3.64 19.10 10.93
N ASP A 50 4.29 18.50 9.92
CA ASP A 50 3.86 17.26 9.29
C ASP A 50 3.80 16.11 10.31
N ASN A 51 4.84 15.95 11.12
CA ASN A 51 4.88 14.92 12.17
C ASN A 51 3.86 15.17 13.30
N MET A 52 3.60 16.44 13.65
CA MET A 52 2.52 16.77 14.59
C MET A 52 1.14 16.35 14.04
N MET A 53 0.87 16.66 12.77
CA MET A 53 -0.38 16.28 12.10
C MET A 53 -0.54 14.76 11.99
N GLU A 54 0.54 14.05 11.71
CA GLU A 54 0.53 12.60 11.64
C GLU A 54 0.20 11.95 12.99
N LEU A 55 0.75 12.47 14.09
CA LEU A 55 0.45 12.00 15.44
C LEU A 55 -0.95 12.36 15.92
N GLU A 56 -1.56 13.43 15.40
CA GLU A 56 -2.94 13.82 15.73
C GLU A 56 -3.98 12.99 14.96
N LYS A 57 -3.68 12.69 13.72
CA LYS A 57 -4.53 11.90 12.83
C LYS A 57 -3.62 10.92 12.07
N PRO A 58 -3.34 9.76 12.63
CA PRO A 58 -2.51 8.77 11.94
C PRO A 58 -3.08 8.53 10.53
N THR A 59 -2.21 8.53 9.54
CA THR A 59 -2.62 8.19 8.18
C THR A 59 -3.01 6.72 8.14
N LEU A 60 -4.15 6.44 7.51
CA LEU A 60 -4.53 5.06 7.21
C LEU A 60 -3.42 4.37 6.38
N PRO A 61 -3.24 3.07 6.51
CA PRO A 61 -2.29 2.34 5.68
C PRO A 61 -2.68 2.42 4.20
N SER A 62 -1.71 2.29 3.33
CA SER A 62 -1.92 2.12 1.89
C SER A 62 -2.05 0.64 1.54
N PHE A 63 -2.86 0.34 0.52
CA PHE A 63 -3.11 -1.01 0.05
C PHE A 63 -2.60 -1.17 -1.39
N GLY A 64 -1.73 -2.15 -1.64
CA GLY A 64 -1.27 -2.52 -2.97
C GLY A 64 -1.96 -3.78 -3.48
N VAL A 65 -2.32 -3.82 -4.78
CA VAL A 65 -2.85 -5.03 -5.44
C VAL A 65 -2.04 -5.28 -6.70
N VAL A 66 -1.38 -6.42 -6.77
CA VAL A 66 -0.39 -6.73 -7.80
C VAL A 66 -0.57 -8.15 -8.34
N ALA A 67 -0.86 -8.25 -9.64
CA ALA A 67 -0.88 -9.53 -10.36
C ALA A 67 -0.04 -9.48 -11.66
N SER A 68 0.76 -8.43 -11.84
CA SER A 68 1.61 -8.27 -13.02
C SER A 68 2.81 -9.20 -12.97
N ILE A 69 2.98 -10.02 -14.01
CA ILE A 69 4.11 -10.96 -14.17
C ILE A 69 5.34 -10.32 -14.84
N SER A 70 5.37 -8.99 -15.03
CA SER A 70 6.53 -8.31 -15.63
C SER A 70 7.74 -8.33 -14.68
N SER A 71 8.96 -8.38 -15.26
CA SER A 71 10.20 -8.34 -14.46
C SER A 71 10.32 -7.05 -13.65
N VAL A 72 9.88 -5.93 -14.20
CA VAL A 72 9.87 -4.63 -13.50
C VAL A 72 8.95 -4.65 -12.29
N ALA A 73 7.74 -5.21 -12.42
CA ALA A 73 6.82 -5.35 -11.28
C ALA A 73 7.43 -6.27 -10.21
N ASN A 74 8.07 -7.36 -10.62
CA ASN A 74 8.75 -8.29 -9.72
C ASN A 74 9.86 -7.58 -8.89
N GLU A 75 10.75 -6.84 -9.55
CA GLU A 75 11.82 -6.07 -8.87
C GLU A 75 11.22 -5.05 -7.87
N GLN A 76 10.11 -4.39 -8.24
CA GLN A 76 9.40 -3.47 -7.36
C GLN A 76 8.80 -4.16 -6.14
N MET A 77 8.28 -5.39 -6.27
CA MET A 77 7.77 -6.16 -5.13
C MET A 77 8.88 -6.57 -4.18
N HIS A 78 10.03 -7.00 -4.69
CA HIS A 78 11.20 -7.26 -3.85
C HIS A 78 11.72 -6.01 -3.14
N TYR A 79 11.69 -4.84 -3.82
CA TYR A 79 12.01 -3.57 -3.17
C TYR A 79 11.03 -3.26 -2.04
N CYS A 80 9.72 -3.37 -2.26
CA CYS A 80 8.71 -3.12 -1.25
C CYS A 80 8.87 -4.03 -0.02
N GLU A 81 9.18 -5.32 -0.22
CA GLU A 81 9.43 -6.25 0.89
C GLU A 81 10.64 -5.79 1.72
N ARG A 82 11.77 -5.44 1.08
CA ARG A 82 12.94 -4.89 1.77
C ARG A 82 12.66 -3.56 2.48
N ALA A 83 11.73 -2.77 1.94
CA ALA A 83 11.28 -1.50 2.53
C ALA A 83 10.26 -1.67 3.69
N GLY A 84 9.91 -2.91 4.06
CA GLY A 84 9.09 -3.21 5.23
C GLY A 84 7.58 -3.28 4.98
N TYR A 85 7.13 -3.27 3.72
CA TYR A 85 5.72 -3.50 3.40
C TYR A 85 5.30 -4.93 3.78
N ALA A 86 4.08 -5.09 4.26
CA ALA A 86 3.51 -6.42 4.50
C ALA A 86 3.13 -7.07 3.16
N MET A 87 3.70 -8.23 2.87
CA MET A 87 3.49 -8.94 1.61
C MET A 87 2.55 -10.13 1.84
N VAL A 88 1.40 -10.14 1.15
CA VAL A 88 0.46 -11.27 1.15
C VAL A 88 0.52 -11.95 -0.21
N LYS A 89 1.29 -13.03 -0.30
CA LYS A 89 1.56 -13.77 -1.54
C LYS A 89 0.48 -14.83 -1.75
N VAL A 90 -0.39 -14.62 -2.72
CA VAL A 90 -1.56 -15.47 -3.04
C VAL A 90 -1.13 -16.61 -3.97
N PRO A 91 -1.20 -17.87 -3.56
CA PRO A 91 -0.67 -19.00 -4.32
C PRO A 91 -1.65 -19.43 -5.43
N VAL A 92 -1.45 -18.90 -6.63
CA VAL A 92 -2.35 -19.08 -7.79
C VAL A 92 -2.61 -20.55 -8.11
N ALA A 93 -1.57 -21.36 -8.27
CA ALA A 93 -1.70 -22.79 -8.60
C ALA A 93 -2.47 -23.57 -7.53
N GLN A 94 -2.22 -23.28 -6.25
CA GLN A 94 -2.89 -23.95 -5.14
C GLN A 94 -4.37 -23.56 -5.04
N LEU A 95 -4.71 -22.32 -5.36
CA LEU A 95 -6.10 -21.87 -5.40
C LEU A 95 -6.86 -22.51 -6.58
N MET A 96 -6.24 -22.65 -7.74
CA MET A 96 -6.83 -23.35 -8.88
C MET A 96 -7.12 -24.84 -8.58
N THR A 97 -6.27 -25.49 -7.80
CA THR A 97 -6.47 -26.89 -7.39
C THR A 97 -7.35 -27.05 -6.15
N GLY A 98 -7.75 -25.96 -5.49
CA GLY A 98 -8.55 -26.00 -4.27
C GLY A 98 -7.76 -26.48 -3.04
N THR A 99 -6.43 -26.53 -3.10
CA THR A 99 -5.55 -26.89 -1.95
C THR A 99 -5.25 -25.71 -1.04
N ALA A 100 -5.54 -24.47 -1.47
CA ALA A 100 -5.55 -23.26 -0.65
C ALA A 100 -6.90 -22.56 -0.76
N ARG A 101 -7.21 -21.68 0.19
CA ARG A 101 -8.47 -20.91 0.21
C ARG A 101 -8.22 -19.41 0.13
N PRO A 102 -8.90 -18.67 -0.75
CA PRO A 102 -8.72 -17.23 -0.91
C PRO A 102 -8.93 -16.44 0.40
N GLU A 103 -9.86 -16.89 1.24
CA GLU A 103 -10.24 -16.23 2.48
C GLU A 103 -9.05 -16.10 3.45
N GLU A 104 -8.14 -17.07 3.47
CA GLU A 104 -6.97 -17.05 4.35
C GLU A 104 -6.05 -15.87 4.01
N TYR A 105 -5.82 -15.60 2.74
CA TYR A 105 -4.96 -14.51 2.26
C TYR A 105 -5.66 -13.16 2.36
N ARG A 106 -6.98 -13.11 2.09
CA ARG A 106 -7.80 -11.92 2.35
C ARG A 106 -7.72 -11.51 3.82
N ASP A 107 -7.97 -12.45 4.74
CA ASP A 107 -7.99 -12.18 6.17
C ASP A 107 -6.61 -11.73 6.68
N MET A 108 -5.53 -12.32 6.16
CA MET A 108 -4.16 -11.89 6.44
C MET A 108 -3.92 -10.43 5.98
N ALA A 109 -4.39 -10.05 4.80
CA ALA A 109 -4.28 -8.67 4.31
C ALA A 109 -5.05 -7.69 5.21
N VAL A 110 -6.27 -8.06 5.61
CA VAL A 110 -7.11 -7.27 6.51
C VAL A 110 -6.44 -7.10 7.88
N GLU A 111 -5.84 -8.15 8.43
CA GLU A 111 -5.13 -8.10 9.72
C GLU A 111 -3.93 -7.13 9.66
N TYR A 112 -3.10 -7.23 8.62
CA TYR A 112 -1.97 -6.31 8.46
C TYR A 112 -2.42 -4.87 8.30
N LEU A 113 -3.43 -4.59 7.48
CA LEU A 113 -3.97 -3.23 7.32
C LEU A 113 -4.58 -2.70 8.63
N LYS A 114 -5.34 -3.51 9.38
CA LYS A 114 -5.88 -3.12 10.68
C LYS A 114 -4.80 -2.85 11.72
N SER A 115 -3.64 -3.48 11.60
CA SER A 115 -2.47 -3.18 12.44
C SER A 115 -1.73 -1.89 12.03
N GLY A 116 -2.21 -1.17 10.99
CA GLY A 116 -1.61 0.06 10.48
C GLY A 116 -0.44 -0.14 9.50
N ARG A 117 -0.21 -1.38 9.03
CA ARG A 117 0.87 -1.69 8.10
C ARG A 117 0.44 -1.47 6.67
N ASP A 118 1.28 -0.76 5.90
CA ASP A 118 1.16 -0.70 4.45
C ASP A 118 1.30 -2.12 3.88
N THR A 119 0.29 -2.57 3.13
CA THR A 119 0.16 -3.99 2.75
C THR A 119 -0.01 -4.16 1.26
N ILE A 120 0.64 -5.17 0.70
CA ILE A 120 0.52 -5.54 -0.71
C ILE A 120 -0.04 -6.96 -0.81
N LEU A 121 -1.24 -7.09 -1.40
CA LEU A 121 -1.83 -8.34 -1.85
C LEU A 121 -1.33 -8.60 -3.28
N LEU A 122 -0.57 -9.67 -3.46
CA LEU A 122 0.01 -9.98 -4.76
C LEU A 122 -0.10 -11.47 -5.06
N THR A 123 -0.16 -11.81 -6.36
CA THR A 123 -0.01 -13.22 -6.74
C THR A 123 1.43 -13.69 -6.47
N ASP A 124 1.60 -14.94 -6.08
CA ASP A 124 2.92 -15.56 -5.92
C ASP A 124 3.72 -15.48 -7.23
N THR A 125 3.07 -15.59 -8.39
CA THR A 125 3.65 -15.45 -9.73
C THR A 125 4.18 -14.03 -10.02
N ALA A 126 3.65 -13.00 -9.37
CA ALA A 126 4.17 -11.64 -9.48
C ALA A 126 5.45 -11.44 -8.65
N TYR A 127 5.64 -12.26 -7.62
CA TYR A 127 6.79 -12.23 -6.73
C TYR A 127 7.88 -13.24 -7.14
N ASP A 128 7.49 -14.46 -7.48
CA ASP A 128 8.37 -15.53 -7.95
C ASP A 128 7.97 -15.96 -9.36
N ARG A 129 8.80 -15.59 -10.32
CA ARG A 129 8.53 -15.82 -11.74
C ARG A 129 8.63 -17.31 -12.14
N GLU A 130 9.32 -18.12 -11.37
CA GLU A 130 9.39 -19.58 -11.61
C GLU A 130 8.02 -20.25 -11.43
N LEU A 131 7.13 -19.64 -10.64
CA LEU A 131 5.77 -20.13 -10.42
C LEU A 131 4.79 -19.84 -11.58
N ILE A 132 5.20 -19.04 -12.58
CA ILE A 132 4.34 -18.73 -13.75
C ILE A 132 4.09 -20.02 -14.55
N GLU A 133 5.13 -20.76 -14.85
CA GLU A 133 5.03 -22.02 -15.62
C GLU A 133 4.18 -23.05 -14.86
N LEU A 134 4.39 -23.19 -13.56
CA LEU A 134 3.59 -24.08 -12.71
C LEU A 134 2.10 -23.71 -12.76
N SER A 135 1.78 -22.42 -12.66
CA SER A 135 0.38 -21.94 -12.71
C SER A 135 -0.27 -22.20 -14.07
N GLN A 136 0.50 -22.05 -15.16
CA GLN A 136 0.05 -22.37 -16.51
C GLN A 136 -0.22 -23.88 -16.68
N GLU A 137 0.72 -24.73 -16.25
CA GLU A 137 0.54 -26.20 -16.30
C GLU A 137 -0.69 -26.67 -15.50
N VAL A 138 -0.92 -26.07 -14.32
CA VAL A 138 -2.11 -26.39 -13.50
C VAL A 138 -3.36 -25.93 -14.20
N GLY A 139 -3.36 -24.76 -14.84
CA GLY A 139 -4.47 -24.28 -15.66
C GLY A 139 -4.79 -25.23 -16.82
N GLU A 140 -3.78 -25.63 -17.59
CA GLU A 140 -3.93 -26.58 -18.70
C GLU A 140 -4.51 -27.92 -18.24
N LYS A 141 -4.00 -28.48 -17.12
CA LYS A 141 -4.54 -29.72 -16.52
C LYS A 141 -5.99 -29.58 -16.06
N SER A 142 -6.42 -28.36 -15.76
CA SER A 142 -7.79 -28.01 -15.39
C SER A 142 -8.66 -27.65 -16.60
N GLY A 143 -8.13 -27.76 -17.83
CA GLY A 143 -8.83 -27.46 -19.08
C GLY A 143 -8.92 -25.98 -19.43
N MET A 144 -8.10 -25.11 -18.81
CA MET A 144 -8.05 -23.68 -19.08
C MET A 144 -6.92 -23.38 -20.07
N ASP A 145 -7.16 -22.50 -21.02
CA ASP A 145 -6.11 -21.90 -21.84
C ASP A 145 -5.42 -20.73 -21.07
N LEU A 146 -4.36 -20.17 -21.67
CA LEU A 146 -3.59 -19.07 -21.04
C LEU A 146 -4.46 -17.83 -20.78
N THR A 147 -5.45 -17.55 -21.62
CA THR A 147 -6.35 -16.42 -21.47
C THR A 147 -7.29 -16.66 -20.28
N GLU A 148 -7.82 -17.87 -20.19
CA GLU A 148 -8.70 -18.29 -19.09
C GLU A 148 -7.98 -18.31 -17.74
N VAL A 149 -6.70 -18.69 -17.68
CA VAL A 149 -5.86 -18.56 -16.49
C VAL A 149 -5.69 -17.09 -16.11
N GLY A 150 -5.43 -16.21 -17.08
CA GLY A 150 -5.36 -14.76 -16.86
C GLY A 150 -6.67 -14.17 -16.32
N ASP A 151 -7.80 -14.58 -16.87
CA ASP A 151 -9.13 -14.17 -16.45
C ASP A 151 -9.47 -14.67 -15.04
N TYR A 152 -9.09 -15.90 -14.73
CA TYR A 152 -9.20 -16.46 -13.37
C TYR A 152 -8.44 -15.61 -12.35
N VAL A 153 -7.15 -15.33 -12.63
CA VAL A 153 -6.29 -14.52 -11.74
C VAL A 153 -6.86 -13.11 -11.57
N ARG A 154 -7.28 -12.47 -12.66
CA ARG A 154 -7.89 -11.13 -12.62
C ARG A 154 -9.14 -11.11 -11.75
N SER A 155 -10.04 -12.07 -11.93
CA SER A 155 -11.28 -12.19 -11.17
C SER A 155 -11.01 -12.47 -9.69
N LEU A 156 -10.11 -13.39 -9.39
CA LEU A 156 -9.70 -13.76 -8.04
C LEU A 156 -9.16 -12.56 -7.26
N ILE A 157 -8.11 -11.91 -7.79
CA ILE A 157 -7.45 -10.79 -7.12
C ILE A 157 -8.39 -9.59 -7.00
N GLY A 158 -9.19 -9.30 -8.02
CA GLY A 158 -10.16 -8.20 -7.99
C GLY A 158 -11.23 -8.40 -6.91
N ARG A 159 -11.76 -9.62 -6.77
CA ARG A 159 -12.71 -9.97 -5.71
C ARG A 159 -12.09 -9.88 -4.34
N MET A 160 -10.90 -10.46 -4.14
CA MET A 160 -10.19 -10.41 -2.86
C MET A 160 -9.90 -8.96 -2.46
N ALA A 161 -9.44 -8.12 -3.39
CA ALA A 161 -9.19 -6.71 -3.14
C ALA A 161 -10.46 -5.97 -2.69
N LYS A 162 -11.60 -6.23 -3.33
CA LYS A 162 -12.88 -5.67 -2.89
C LYS A 162 -13.25 -6.12 -1.48
N GLU A 163 -13.16 -7.40 -1.17
CA GLU A 163 -13.48 -7.94 0.15
C GLU A 163 -12.58 -7.36 1.26
N VAL A 164 -11.30 -7.08 0.95
CA VAL A 164 -10.40 -6.34 1.85
C VAL A 164 -10.92 -4.92 2.09
N LEU A 165 -11.27 -4.20 1.02
CA LEU A 165 -11.78 -2.82 1.11
C LEU A 165 -13.15 -2.73 1.83
N ASP A 166 -13.97 -3.78 1.75
CA ASP A 166 -15.22 -3.85 2.53
C ASP A 166 -14.96 -4.05 4.04
N SER A 167 -13.76 -4.50 4.42
CA SER A 167 -13.40 -4.92 5.78
C SER A 167 -12.53 -3.93 6.55
N VAL A 168 -11.84 -3.02 5.84
CA VAL A 168 -10.89 -2.06 6.44
C VAL A 168 -10.75 -0.81 5.59
N GLU A 169 -10.67 0.35 6.25
CA GLU A 169 -10.38 1.63 5.60
C GLU A 169 -8.89 1.76 5.29
N VAL A 170 -8.59 2.31 4.11
CA VAL A 170 -7.22 2.56 3.64
C VAL A 170 -7.08 4.00 3.13
N SER A 171 -5.87 4.53 3.10
CA SER A 171 -5.59 5.86 2.52
C SER A 171 -5.80 5.91 1.01
N GLY A 172 -5.74 4.76 0.35
CA GLY A 172 -5.96 4.54 -1.06
C GLY A 172 -5.29 3.26 -1.54
N VAL A 173 -5.42 2.97 -2.83
CA VAL A 173 -4.99 1.70 -3.43
C VAL A 173 -3.98 1.95 -4.54
N TYR A 174 -2.90 1.16 -4.55
CA TYR A 174 -1.97 1.05 -5.65
C TYR A 174 -2.26 -0.20 -6.47
N LEU A 175 -2.39 -0.06 -7.79
CA LEU A 175 -2.63 -1.15 -8.72
C LEU A 175 -1.52 -1.20 -9.77
N THR A 176 -1.00 -2.38 -10.06
CA THR A 176 -0.11 -2.57 -11.20
C THR A 176 -0.60 -3.68 -12.12
N GLY A 177 -0.62 -3.35 -13.43
CA GLY A 177 -1.21 -4.16 -14.48
C GLY A 177 -2.62 -3.67 -14.85
N GLY A 178 -2.86 -3.51 -16.15
CA GLY A 178 -4.18 -3.09 -16.67
C GLY A 178 -5.31 -4.03 -16.27
N ASP A 179 -5.07 -5.34 -16.38
CA ASP A 179 -6.06 -6.37 -16.03
C ASP A 179 -6.36 -6.37 -14.53
N THR A 180 -5.38 -6.17 -13.67
CA THR A 180 -5.57 -6.03 -12.22
C THR A 180 -6.45 -4.82 -11.90
N ALA A 181 -6.15 -3.67 -12.53
CA ALA A 181 -6.91 -2.44 -12.35
C ALA A 181 -8.36 -2.61 -12.82
N LEU A 182 -8.54 -3.18 -14.01
CA LEU A 182 -9.87 -3.45 -14.57
C LEU A 182 -10.66 -4.40 -13.65
N GLY A 183 -10.05 -5.51 -13.24
CA GLY A 183 -10.69 -6.49 -12.35
C GLY A 183 -11.16 -5.87 -11.04
N MET A 184 -10.35 -5.04 -10.42
CA MET A 184 -10.74 -4.34 -9.18
C MET A 184 -11.85 -3.32 -9.44
N LEU A 185 -11.71 -2.44 -10.44
CA LEU A 185 -12.71 -1.39 -10.73
C LEU A 185 -14.09 -1.99 -11.06
N MET A 186 -14.13 -3.10 -11.80
CA MET A 186 -15.37 -3.83 -12.05
C MET A 186 -16.01 -4.38 -10.77
N ASN A 187 -15.20 -4.95 -9.87
CA ASN A 187 -15.73 -5.53 -8.63
C ASN A 187 -16.26 -4.47 -7.64
N ILE A 188 -15.72 -3.26 -7.64
CA ILE A 188 -16.24 -2.14 -6.82
C ILE A 188 -17.37 -1.37 -7.49
N GLY A 189 -17.72 -1.72 -8.75
CA GLY A 189 -18.78 -1.06 -9.51
C GLY A 189 -18.49 0.39 -9.85
N ALA A 190 -17.23 0.73 -10.12
CA ALA A 190 -16.84 2.09 -10.46
C ALA A 190 -17.38 2.50 -11.83
N ASP A 191 -17.95 3.70 -11.93
CA ASP A 191 -18.42 4.29 -13.19
C ASP A 191 -17.29 4.98 -13.97
N GLY A 192 -16.22 5.35 -13.27
CA GLY A 192 -15.05 6.02 -13.84
C GLY A 192 -14.06 6.51 -12.78
N SER A 193 -13.18 7.42 -13.20
CA SER A 193 -12.22 8.04 -12.30
C SER A 193 -11.92 9.48 -12.70
N GLU A 194 -11.59 10.31 -11.72
CA GLU A 194 -11.12 11.68 -11.88
C GLU A 194 -9.60 11.72 -11.69
N ILE A 195 -8.86 12.25 -12.66
CA ILE A 195 -7.41 12.41 -12.54
C ILE A 195 -7.13 13.56 -11.58
N LEU A 196 -6.38 13.28 -10.53
CA LEU A 196 -5.94 14.27 -9.55
C LEU A 196 -4.56 14.82 -9.88
N ALA A 197 -3.63 13.95 -10.27
CA ALA A 197 -2.26 14.30 -10.61
C ALA A 197 -1.58 13.18 -11.40
N GLU A 198 -0.45 13.52 -12.01
CA GLU A 198 0.54 12.55 -12.46
C GLU A 198 1.69 12.54 -11.43
N ILE A 199 1.86 11.42 -10.73
CA ILE A 199 2.86 11.30 -9.64
C ILE A 199 4.22 10.80 -10.12
N LEU A 200 4.24 10.09 -11.22
CA LEU A 200 5.39 9.70 -12.04
C LEU A 200 4.93 9.70 -13.49
N VAL A 201 5.85 9.81 -14.43
CA VAL A 201 5.53 9.78 -15.86
C VAL A 201 4.72 8.53 -16.20
N GLY A 202 3.49 8.69 -16.69
CA GLY A 202 2.57 7.61 -17.01
C GLY A 202 1.95 6.92 -15.79
N VAL A 203 2.05 7.49 -14.59
CA VAL A 203 1.46 6.95 -13.37
C VAL A 203 0.51 7.96 -12.74
N PRO A 204 -0.78 7.92 -13.10
CA PRO A 204 -1.76 8.84 -12.56
C PRO A 204 -2.18 8.46 -11.14
N LEU A 205 -2.38 9.47 -10.30
CA LEU A 205 -3.19 9.41 -9.09
C LEU A 205 -4.60 9.85 -9.46
N VAL A 206 -5.57 9.01 -9.22
CA VAL A 206 -6.97 9.27 -9.55
C VAL A 206 -7.87 9.12 -8.32
N ARG A 207 -9.09 9.64 -8.43
CA ARG A 207 -10.18 9.41 -7.49
C ARG A 207 -11.27 8.60 -8.16
N VAL A 208 -11.69 7.52 -7.53
CA VAL A 208 -12.79 6.67 -8.02
C VAL A 208 -14.10 7.46 -8.01
N LYS A 209 -14.88 7.32 -9.08
CA LYS A 209 -16.23 7.86 -9.23
C LYS A 209 -17.23 6.71 -9.34
N GLY A 210 -18.28 6.80 -8.55
CA GLY A 210 -19.32 5.79 -8.48
C GLY A 210 -18.91 4.51 -7.74
N GLY A 211 -19.88 3.63 -7.56
CA GLY A 211 -19.70 2.34 -6.92
C GLY A 211 -19.48 2.39 -5.41
N ALA A 212 -19.12 1.23 -4.85
CA ALA A 212 -18.98 1.05 -3.40
C ALA A 212 -17.80 1.84 -2.79
N CYS A 213 -16.81 2.20 -3.61
CA CYS A 213 -15.59 2.88 -3.17
C CYS A 213 -15.48 4.29 -3.75
N GLU A 214 -16.59 5.02 -3.91
CA GLU A 214 -16.56 6.40 -4.38
C GLU A 214 -15.64 7.27 -3.50
N GLY A 215 -14.79 8.08 -4.14
CA GLY A 215 -13.85 8.95 -3.44
C GLY A 215 -12.51 8.30 -3.09
N LEU A 216 -12.37 6.96 -3.22
CA LEU A 216 -11.13 6.25 -2.96
C LEU A 216 -10.01 6.78 -3.88
N LYS A 217 -8.86 7.09 -3.30
CA LYS A 217 -7.65 7.39 -4.07
C LYS A 217 -7.10 6.13 -4.69
N LEU A 218 -6.71 6.21 -5.96
CA LEU A 218 -6.18 5.08 -6.70
C LEU A 218 -4.97 5.52 -7.50
N VAL A 219 -3.89 4.75 -7.46
CA VAL A 219 -2.77 4.87 -8.39
C VAL A 219 -2.74 3.65 -9.28
N THR A 220 -2.75 3.86 -10.58
CA THR A 220 -2.61 2.78 -11.56
C THR A 220 -1.29 2.92 -12.31
N LYS A 221 -0.57 1.81 -12.48
CA LYS A 221 0.70 1.76 -13.19
C LYS A 221 0.75 0.57 -14.15
N ALA A 222 1.21 0.79 -15.38
CA ALA A 222 1.51 -0.31 -16.28
C ALA A 222 2.65 -1.18 -15.70
N GLY A 223 2.54 -2.49 -15.84
CA GLY A 223 3.45 -3.45 -15.19
C GLY A 223 4.93 -3.20 -15.49
N ALA A 224 5.27 -2.79 -16.72
CA ALA A 224 6.63 -2.61 -17.19
C ALA A 224 7.22 -1.20 -16.97
N PHE A 225 6.55 -0.31 -16.20
CA PHE A 225 6.99 1.08 -16.02
C PHE A 225 7.62 1.32 -14.65
N GLY A 226 8.48 2.36 -14.59
CA GLY A 226 9.06 2.92 -13.37
C GLY A 226 10.31 2.20 -12.89
N THR A 227 11.00 2.87 -11.98
CA THR A 227 12.18 2.37 -11.25
C THR A 227 11.79 1.33 -10.21
N GLU A 228 12.77 0.66 -9.61
CA GLU A 228 12.54 -0.38 -8.59
C GLU A 228 11.73 0.12 -7.37
N ASP A 229 11.83 1.40 -7.02
CA ASP A 229 11.13 2.03 -5.90
C ASP A 229 9.76 2.61 -6.26
N ALA A 230 9.36 2.58 -7.55
CA ALA A 230 8.15 3.27 -8.03
C ALA A 230 6.87 2.84 -7.31
N ALA A 231 6.72 1.56 -6.98
CA ALA A 231 5.56 1.07 -6.22
C ALA A 231 5.53 1.64 -4.79
N ALA A 232 6.65 1.60 -4.09
CA ALA A 232 6.77 2.17 -2.75
C ALA A 232 6.57 3.68 -2.76
N PHE A 233 7.11 4.38 -3.76
CA PHE A 233 6.88 5.82 -3.95
C PHE A 233 5.39 6.13 -4.15
N ALA A 234 4.72 5.40 -5.04
CA ALA A 234 3.29 5.58 -5.30
C ALA A 234 2.44 5.34 -4.05
N MET A 235 2.72 4.29 -3.29
CA MET A 235 2.01 3.98 -2.05
C MET A 235 2.23 5.06 -0.97
N ARG A 236 3.42 5.67 -0.88
CA ARG A 236 3.64 6.83 -0.01
C ARG A 236 2.84 8.05 -0.49
N LYS A 237 2.83 8.33 -1.80
CA LYS A 237 2.07 9.46 -2.38
C LYS A 237 0.56 9.38 -2.14
N ILE A 238 -0.01 8.19 -2.16
CA ILE A 238 -1.43 7.97 -1.81
C ILE A 238 -1.74 8.49 -0.39
N LYS A 239 -0.81 8.36 0.56
CA LYS A 239 -0.97 8.74 1.96
C LYS A 239 -0.86 10.25 2.20
N GLU A 240 -0.29 11.01 1.26
CA GLU A 240 -0.14 12.45 1.42
C GLU A 240 -1.50 13.14 1.52
N ARG A 241 -1.64 14.02 2.54
CA ARG A 241 -2.88 14.74 2.85
C ARG A 241 -3.03 16.07 2.12
N GLY A 242 -2.00 16.55 1.48
CA GLY A 242 -2.02 17.77 0.69
C GLY A 242 -2.88 17.58 -0.56
N GLY A 243 -3.86 18.44 -0.78
CA GLY A 243 -4.51 18.56 -2.07
C GLY A 243 -3.46 18.97 -3.11
N ILE A 244 -3.38 18.20 -4.19
CA ILE A 244 -2.72 18.61 -5.42
C ILE A 244 -3.68 19.52 -6.14
#